data_ef7f18e32799a1942f83be09bab61b5c
#
_entry.id   ef7f18e32799a1942f83be09bab61b5c
#
_cell.length_a   1.000
_cell.length_b   1.000
_cell.length_c   1.000
_cell.angle_alpha   90.00
_cell.angle_beta   90.00
_cell.angle_gamma   90.00
#
_symmetry.space_group_name_H-M   'P 1'
#
loop_
_entity.id
_entity.type
_entity.pdbx_description
1 polymer ?
#
loop_
_entity_poly.entity_id
_entity_poly.type
_entity_poly.pdbx_seq_one_letter_code
_entity_poly.pdbx_strand_id
1 'polypeptide(L)'
;MKPVRKFIGIFIASWFALLASSSTAFANSSIQKVIDQKYKQPDYVIGSSLNEFEVEQTLSLLMYNEEQEKEWKTMNPSAYTSFRIDENGDHSSSVKLQKQAKKAPVSVHIVTPQNITEVTADMHRNALTTLGLEHADITIASPTEASGLSAIAAVSYSLEQSGSKISDENKILAQEELSLLAAIYKENARKNNFHEDKLNVAVIDLKIAALKGSNQDKKLEKKDFQKLVTRILETYQLNGAITDKQTKQLVDFTSKLANSKLNSDKNLVKSFKALKQDIIEKAGDSFNTIDTKHDTESLLKESDNLPLYPMIGLGLLILLGIGLMSYHVHRHQTKRNKL
;
A
#
# COMPACT_ATOMS: atom_id res chain seq x y z
N MET A 1 19.95 -74.63 41.32
CA MET A 1 20.31 -73.21 41.17
C MET A 1 20.18 -72.80 39.70
N LYS A 2 19.17 -72.00 39.34
CA LYS A 2 18.95 -71.51 37.95
C LYS A 2 19.27 -70.02 37.89
N PRO A 3 19.98 -69.50 36.87
CA PRO A 3 20.25 -68.08 36.76
C PRO A 3 19.12 -67.36 36.08
N VAL A 4 18.78 -66.21 36.66
CA VAL A 4 17.80 -65.23 36.18
C VAL A 4 18.40 -64.46 35.02
N ARG A 5 17.82 -64.53 33.82
CA ARG A 5 18.16 -63.70 32.67
C ARG A 5 17.51 -62.31 32.81
N LYS A 6 18.31 -61.28 32.85
CA LYS A 6 17.93 -59.87 32.76
C LYS A 6 17.52 -59.57 31.32
N PHE A 7 16.27 -59.16 31.11
CA PHE A 7 15.83 -58.45 29.92
C PHE A 7 16.02 -56.96 30.18
N ILE A 8 16.98 -56.36 29.53
CA ILE A 8 17.07 -54.92 29.35
C ILE A 8 16.53 -54.64 27.96
N GLY A 9 15.26 -54.25 27.85
CA GLY A 9 14.62 -53.81 26.63
C GLY A 9 14.94 -52.35 26.35
N ILE A 10 15.37 -52.12 25.16
CA ILE A 10 15.66 -50.87 24.51
C ILE A 10 14.41 -49.99 24.47
N PHE A 11 14.44 -48.84 25.12
CA PHE A 11 13.51 -47.72 24.96
C PHE A 11 14.28 -46.42 24.75
N ILE A 12 14.90 -46.28 23.57
CA ILE A 12 15.45 -45.00 23.09
C ILE A 12 15.27 -45.01 21.57
N ALA A 13 14.16 -44.52 21.10
CA ALA A 13 13.99 -43.94 19.77
C ALA A 13 12.52 -43.46 19.58
N SER A 14 12.17 -42.29 20.02
CA SER A 14 10.98 -41.54 19.56
C SER A 14 10.89 -40.17 20.24
N TRP A 15 11.95 -39.37 20.17
CA TRP A 15 11.88 -37.96 20.62
C TRP A 15 12.70 -37.01 19.76
N PHE A 16 12.74 -37.25 18.43
CA PHE A 16 13.38 -36.33 17.49
C PHE A 16 12.59 -36.20 16.19
N ALA A 17 11.32 -35.81 16.26
CA ALA A 17 10.56 -35.42 15.07
C ALA A 17 9.39 -34.52 15.44
N LEU A 18 9.63 -33.39 16.12
CA LEU A 18 8.61 -32.34 16.30
C LEU A 18 9.25 -30.95 16.48
N LEU A 19 10.20 -30.59 15.62
CA LEU A 19 10.79 -29.26 15.59
C LEU A 19 11.09 -28.83 14.15
N ALA A 20 10.11 -28.91 13.25
CA ALA A 20 10.25 -28.29 11.92
C ALA A 20 8.88 -28.10 11.27
N SER A 21 8.04 -27.23 11.83
CA SER A 21 6.94 -26.62 11.08
C SER A 21 6.17 -25.58 11.91
N SER A 22 6.85 -24.50 12.28
CA SER A 22 6.14 -23.34 12.88
C SER A 22 6.92 -22.05 12.70
N SER A 23 7.26 -21.67 11.48
CA SER A 23 8.00 -20.44 11.27
C SER A 23 7.47 -19.53 10.16
N THR A 24 6.23 -19.67 9.69
CA THR A 24 5.72 -18.82 8.62
C THR A 24 4.44 -18.04 8.93
N ALA A 25 3.85 -18.20 10.12
CA ALA A 25 2.59 -17.51 10.46
C ALA A 25 2.78 -16.29 11.40
N PHE A 26 4.00 -15.89 11.72
CA PHE A 26 4.25 -14.98 12.85
C PHE A 26 4.63 -13.55 12.50
N ALA A 27 4.74 -13.15 11.23
CA ALA A 27 5.26 -11.82 10.92
C ALA A 27 4.28 -10.70 11.32
N ASN A 28 2.99 -10.78 10.99
CA ASN A 28 2.04 -9.69 11.26
C ASN A 28 1.46 -9.73 12.68
N SER A 29 1.26 -10.91 13.27
CA SER A 29 0.87 -10.98 14.70
C SER A 29 1.92 -10.35 15.63
N SER A 30 3.18 -10.23 15.17
CA SER A 30 4.24 -9.59 15.95
C SER A 30 4.13 -8.07 15.98
N ILE A 31 3.79 -7.40 14.86
CA ILE A 31 3.69 -5.94 14.78
C ILE A 31 2.55 -5.43 15.66
N GLN A 32 1.33 -5.95 15.47
CA GLN A 32 0.19 -5.53 16.28
C GLN A 32 0.37 -5.82 17.76
N LYS A 33 0.99 -6.96 18.11
CA LYS A 33 1.31 -7.29 19.51
C LYS A 33 2.28 -6.27 20.11
N VAL A 34 3.27 -5.83 19.36
CA VAL A 34 4.22 -4.78 19.82
C VAL A 34 3.47 -3.47 20.01
N ILE A 35 2.62 -3.05 19.07
CA ILE A 35 1.80 -1.85 19.21
C ILE A 35 0.94 -1.93 20.48
N ASP A 36 0.23 -3.03 20.68
CA ASP A 36 -0.66 -3.21 21.82
C ASP A 36 0.04 -3.20 23.18
N GLN A 37 1.29 -3.65 23.21
CA GLN A 37 2.09 -3.74 24.44
C GLN A 37 2.93 -2.49 24.73
N LYS A 38 3.53 -1.88 23.72
CA LYS A 38 4.58 -0.88 23.87
C LYS A 38 4.12 0.56 23.62
N TYR A 39 3.03 0.76 22.87
CA TYR A 39 2.59 2.08 22.39
C TYR A 39 1.37 2.62 23.18
N LYS A 40 1.26 2.27 24.46
CA LYS A 40 0.29 2.90 25.37
C LYS A 40 0.59 4.37 25.57
N GLN A 41 1.87 4.73 25.63
CA GLN A 41 2.37 6.09 25.46
C GLN A 41 2.88 6.26 24.04
N PRO A 42 2.73 7.44 23.44
CA PRO A 42 3.24 7.73 22.10
C PRO A 42 4.74 7.49 21.99
N ASP A 43 5.18 7.15 20.79
CA ASP A 43 6.59 7.15 20.39
C ASP A 43 6.79 8.16 19.26
N TYR A 44 7.85 8.94 19.33
CA TYR A 44 8.13 10.05 18.43
C TYR A 44 9.40 9.74 17.65
N VAL A 45 9.32 9.80 16.32
CA VAL A 45 10.47 9.65 15.42
C VAL A 45 10.57 10.89 14.56
N ILE A 46 11.66 11.60 14.70
CA ILE A 46 11.93 12.86 14.02
C ILE A 46 12.76 12.57 12.76
N GLY A 47 12.41 13.23 11.67
CA GLY A 47 13.11 13.12 10.39
C GLY A 47 14.59 13.56 10.50
N SER A 48 15.47 12.87 9.75
CA SER A 48 16.91 13.07 9.87
C SER A 48 17.45 14.33 9.19
N SER A 49 16.66 15.00 8.36
CA SER A 49 17.07 16.21 7.64
C SER A 49 16.81 17.52 8.39
N LEU A 50 16.18 17.45 9.58
CA LEU A 50 15.78 18.63 10.34
C LEU A 50 16.93 19.18 11.18
N ASN A 51 17.06 20.52 11.19
CA ASN A 51 17.93 21.22 12.13
C ASN A 51 17.26 21.37 13.51
N GLU A 52 17.99 21.85 14.53
CA GLU A 52 17.50 21.96 15.92
C GLU A 52 16.19 22.77 16.04
N PHE A 53 16.09 23.90 15.34
CA PHE A 53 14.88 24.71 15.35
C PHE A 53 13.68 24.02 14.72
N GLU A 54 13.91 23.33 13.59
CA GLU A 54 12.87 22.52 12.92
C GLU A 54 12.44 21.32 13.75
N VAL A 55 13.36 20.72 14.53
CA VAL A 55 13.04 19.66 15.49
C VAL A 55 12.09 20.19 16.57
N GLU A 56 12.39 21.34 17.19
CA GLU A 56 11.51 21.96 18.20
C GLU A 56 10.12 22.27 17.63
N GLN A 57 10.05 22.84 16.42
CA GLN A 57 8.79 23.08 15.73
C GLN A 57 8.02 21.78 15.51
N THR A 58 8.71 20.73 15.06
CA THR A 58 8.10 19.43 14.79
C THR A 58 7.54 18.78 16.04
N LEU A 59 8.28 18.82 17.15
CA LEU A 59 7.82 18.32 18.45
C LEU A 59 6.56 19.05 18.92
N SER A 60 6.51 20.37 18.74
CA SER A 60 5.30 21.16 19.01
C SER A 60 4.13 20.77 18.13
N LEU A 61 4.33 20.57 16.82
CA LEU A 61 3.31 20.12 15.87
C LEU A 61 2.77 18.72 16.20
N LEU A 62 3.62 17.83 16.70
CA LEU A 62 3.26 16.49 17.15
C LEU A 62 2.68 16.47 18.58
N MET A 63 2.56 17.64 19.23
CA MET A 63 2.09 17.79 20.61
C MET A 63 2.93 16.99 21.62
N TYR A 64 4.24 17.00 21.47
CA TYR A 64 5.15 16.34 22.41
C TYR A 64 5.16 17.05 23.76
N ASN A 65 5.08 16.28 24.84
CA ASN A 65 5.17 16.76 26.21
C ASN A 65 6.30 16.05 26.96
N GLU A 66 7.40 16.77 27.19
CA GLU A 66 8.62 16.25 27.82
C GLU A 66 8.38 15.69 29.22
N GLU A 67 7.43 16.28 29.99
CA GLU A 67 7.17 15.85 31.35
C GLU A 67 6.37 14.54 31.47
N GLN A 68 5.64 14.17 30.40
CA GLN A 68 4.68 13.07 30.42
C GLN A 68 5.01 11.92 29.46
N GLU A 69 5.90 12.12 28.51
CA GLU A 69 6.11 11.22 27.41
C GLU A 69 7.55 10.70 27.36
N LYS A 70 7.74 9.64 26.58
CA LYS A 70 9.07 9.09 26.35
C LYS A 70 9.90 10.05 25.52
N GLU A 71 11.21 10.00 25.70
CA GLU A 71 12.17 10.69 24.87
C GLU A 71 11.94 10.36 23.36
N TRP A 72 11.96 11.40 22.55
CA TRP A 72 11.88 11.28 21.10
C TRP A 72 13.21 10.78 20.50
N LYS A 73 13.18 10.30 19.26
CA LYS A 73 14.34 9.76 18.55
C LYS A 73 14.46 10.43 17.18
N THR A 74 15.69 10.71 16.77
CA THR A 74 15.97 11.03 15.37
C THR A 74 16.13 9.73 14.58
N MET A 75 15.55 9.67 13.40
CA MET A 75 15.69 8.53 12.51
C MET A 75 17.14 8.40 12.02
N ASN A 76 17.66 7.18 12.04
CA ASN A 76 18.97 6.92 11.43
C ASN A 76 18.83 6.93 9.90
N PRO A 77 19.59 7.75 9.15
CA PRO A 77 19.52 7.82 7.70
C PRO A 77 19.65 6.46 7.00
N SER A 78 20.53 5.57 7.50
CA SER A 78 20.71 4.24 6.91
C SER A 78 19.43 3.37 6.95
N ALA A 79 18.48 3.67 7.82
CA ALA A 79 17.22 2.93 7.87
C ALA A 79 16.32 3.17 6.63
N TYR A 80 16.52 4.28 5.89
CA TYR A 80 15.79 4.56 4.66
C TYR A 80 16.16 3.61 3.52
N THR A 81 17.38 3.07 3.50
CA THR A 81 17.83 2.17 2.43
C THR A 81 17.02 0.88 2.37
N SER A 82 16.53 0.38 3.49
CA SER A 82 15.65 -0.80 3.53
C SER A 82 14.31 -0.58 2.83
N PHE A 83 13.91 0.67 2.61
CA PHE A 83 12.76 1.10 1.84
C PHE A 83 13.09 1.52 0.40
N ARG A 84 14.36 1.44 -0.02
CA ARG A 84 14.87 1.98 -1.29
C ARG A 84 14.61 3.48 -1.44
N ILE A 85 14.57 4.20 -0.34
CA ILE A 85 14.56 5.65 -0.30
C ILE A 85 16.03 6.11 -0.29
N ASP A 86 16.34 7.17 -1.05
CA ASP A 86 17.68 7.76 -1.04
C ASP A 86 17.98 8.31 0.35
N GLU A 87 19.03 7.80 1.01
CA GLU A 87 19.43 8.24 2.35
C GLU A 87 19.93 9.68 2.42
N ASN A 88 20.30 10.27 1.27
CA ASN A 88 20.72 11.65 1.14
C ASN A 88 19.57 12.58 0.69
N GLY A 89 18.34 12.03 0.57
CA GLY A 89 17.15 12.79 0.20
C GLY A 89 16.63 13.67 1.33
N ASP A 90 15.55 14.41 1.04
CA ASP A 90 14.81 15.15 2.07
C ASP A 90 13.96 14.21 2.93
N HIS A 91 14.33 14.10 4.19
CA HIS A 91 13.69 13.24 5.19
C HIS A 91 13.17 14.07 6.37
N SER A 92 12.44 15.14 6.08
CA SER A 92 11.86 16.04 7.09
C SER A 92 10.57 15.52 7.71
N SER A 93 9.91 14.51 7.10
CA SER A 93 8.68 13.93 7.65
C SER A 93 8.96 13.19 8.96
N SER A 94 8.22 13.59 9.99
CA SER A 94 8.32 13.07 11.35
C SER A 94 7.01 12.45 11.78
N VAL A 95 7.04 11.49 12.70
CA VAL A 95 5.85 10.76 13.10
C VAL A 95 5.71 10.66 14.62
N LYS A 96 4.46 10.68 15.07
CA LYS A 96 4.00 10.22 16.38
C LYS A 96 3.20 8.96 16.14
N LEU A 97 3.58 7.87 16.78
CA LEU A 97 2.91 6.57 16.71
C LEU A 97 2.37 6.19 18.07
N GLN A 98 1.09 5.86 18.16
CA GLN A 98 0.47 5.38 19.38
C GLN A 98 -0.56 4.29 19.11
N LYS A 99 -0.89 3.55 20.17
CA LYS A 99 -1.97 2.58 20.15
C LYS A 99 -3.31 3.30 20.10
N GLN A 100 -4.20 2.85 19.21
CA GLN A 100 -5.59 3.33 19.22
C GLN A 100 -6.37 2.89 20.47
N ALA A 101 -7.24 3.77 20.97
CA ALA A 101 -8.13 3.47 22.08
C ALA A 101 -9.20 2.42 21.71
N LYS A 102 -9.65 2.40 20.46
CA LYS A 102 -10.61 1.42 19.90
C LYS A 102 -9.96 0.66 18.75
N LYS A 103 -10.34 -0.60 18.56
CA LYS A 103 -9.93 -1.38 17.37
C LYS A 103 -10.66 -0.82 16.15
N ALA A 104 -9.96 0.01 15.41
CA ALA A 104 -10.35 0.56 14.11
C ALA A 104 -9.19 0.37 13.14
N PRO A 105 -9.38 0.47 11.83
CA PRO A 105 -8.27 0.47 10.87
C PRO A 105 -7.24 1.55 11.21
N VAL A 106 -6.02 1.39 10.71
CA VAL A 106 -4.94 2.38 10.88
C VAL A 106 -5.48 3.78 10.60
N SER A 107 -5.26 4.70 11.55
CA SER A 107 -5.58 6.12 11.42
C SER A 107 -4.32 6.91 11.13
N VAL A 108 -4.39 7.87 10.21
CA VAL A 108 -3.30 8.77 9.87
C VAL A 108 -3.81 10.20 9.87
N HIS A 109 -3.11 11.08 10.55
CA HIS A 109 -3.38 12.52 10.62
C HIS A 109 -2.16 13.29 10.14
N ILE A 110 -2.25 13.96 9.00
CA ILE A 110 -1.22 14.88 8.51
C ILE A 110 -1.56 16.26 9.06
N VAL A 111 -0.80 16.73 10.05
CA VAL A 111 -1.07 18.01 10.73
C VAL A 111 -0.47 19.22 10.01
N THR A 112 0.36 18.97 9.01
CA THR A 112 0.94 20.00 8.13
C THR A 112 0.66 19.71 6.64
N PRO A 113 -0.63 19.66 6.21
CA PRO A 113 -0.97 19.30 4.84
C PRO A 113 -0.48 20.33 3.82
N GLN A 114 -0.21 21.57 4.24
CA GLN A 114 0.39 22.61 3.38
C GLN A 114 1.87 22.32 3.05
N ASN A 115 2.57 21.56 3.88
CA ASN A 115 3.97 21.17 3.68
C ASN A 115 4.08 19.78 3.05
N ILE A 116 3.15 18.87 3.36
CA ILE A 116 3.13 17.50 2.81
C ILE A 116 2.05 17.43 1.75
N THR A 117 2.44 17.63 0.49
CA THR A 117 1.50 17.84 -0.64
C THR A 117 1.46 16.71 -1.67
N GLU A 118 2.41 15.77 -1.62
CA GLU A 118 2.48 14.68 -2.61
C GLU A 118 1.71 13.42 -2.21
N VAL A 119 1.43 13.24 -0.92
CA VAL A 119 0.75 12.08 -0.35
C VAL A 119 -0.35 12.49 0.61
N THR A 120 -1.39 11.68 0.69
CA THR A 120 -2.54 11.92 1.57
C THR A 120 -2.56 10.95 2.74
N ALA A 121 -3.45 11.20 3.70
CA ALA A 121 -3.64 10.31 4.85
C ALA A 121 -4.05 8.89 4.40
N ASP A 122 -4.95 8.76 3.43
CA ASP A 122 -5.43 7.45 2.97
C ASP A 122 -4.39 6.67 2.15
N MET A 123 -3.51 7.36 1.42
CA MET A 123 -2.35 6.72 0.79
C MET A 123 -1.40 6.13 1.84
N HIS A 124 -1.12 6.87 2.92
CA HIS A 124 -0.32 6.35 4.03
C HIS A 124 -1.01 5.16 4.72
N ARG A 125 -2.33 5.24 4.98
CA ARG A 125 -3.10 4.15 5.58
C ARG A 125 -3.01 2.87 4.73
N ASN A 126 -3.12 3.01 3.42
CA ASN A 126 -2.96 1.92 2.46
C ASN A 126 -1.60 1.23 2.59
N ALA A 127 -0.53 2.01 2.52
CA ALA A 127 0.83 1.51 2.54
C ALA A 127 1.23 0.96 3.93
N LEU A 128 0.80 1.60 5.02
CA LEU A 128 1.03 1.11 6.38
C LEU A 128 0.29 -0.21 6.65
N THR A 129 -0.90 -0.41 6.07
CA THR A 129 -1.57 -1.70 6.13
C THR A 129 -0.80 -2.77 5.35
N THR A 130 -0.20 -2.43 4.20
CA THR A 130 0.70 -3.33 3.45
C THR A 130 1.98 -3.66 4.24
N LEU A 131 2.50 -2.69 5.00
CA LEU A 131 3.62 -2.93 5.92
C LEU A 131 3.27 -3.96 7.01
N GLY A 132 1.99 -4.10 7.36
CA GLY A 132 1.47 -5.08 8.32
C GLY A 132 0.81 -4.47 9.56
N LEU A 133 0.48 -3.18 9.57
CA LEU A 133 -0.26 -2.56 10.67
C LEU A 133 -1.75 -2.87 10.53
N GLU A 134 -2.37 -3.29 11.62
CA GLU A 134 -3.82 -3.53 11.69
C GLU A 134 -4.54 -2.35 12.34
N HIS A 135 -4.03 -1.89 13.50
CA HIS A 135 -4.64 -0.85 14.34
C HIS A 135 -3.54 0.04 14.91
N ALA A 136 -3.49 1.27 14.51
CA ALA A 136 -2.56 2.27 15.04
C ALA A 136 -3.09 3.67 14.80
N ASP A 137 -2.68 4.62 15.62
CA ASP A 137 -2.91 6.04 15.42
C ASP A 137 -1.57 6.72 15.14
N ILE A 138 -1.49 7.37 13.97
CA ILE A 138 -0.25 7.95 13.48
C ILE A 138 -0.51 9.41 13.13
N THR A 139 0.30 10.29 13.70
CA THR A 139 0.33 11.70 13.32
C THR A 139 1.61 11.96 12.54
N ILE A 140 1.51 12.63 11.39
CA ILE A 140 2.64 12.98 10.53
C ILE A 140 2.75 14.50 10.46
N ALA A 141 3.96 15.01 10.63
CA ALA A 141 4.28 16.43 10.52
C ALA A 141 5.58 16.65 9.76
N SER A 142 5.67 17.78 9.09
CA SER A 142 6.93 18.35 8.61
C SER A 142 6.88 19.87 8.78
N PRO A 143 7.91 20.51 9.35
CA PRO A 143 7.94 21.97 9.51
C PRO A 143 8.21 22.67 8.18
N THR A 144 8.78 21.97 7.21
CA THR A 144 9.15 22.45 5.88
C THR A 144 8.45 21.60 4.79
N GLU A 145 8.55 22.03 3.54
CA GLU A 145 8.03 21.25 2.41
C GLU A 145 8.69 19.89 2.32
N ALA A 146 7.88 18.85 2.22
CA ALA A 146 8.30 17.45 2.17
C ALA A 146 7.35 16.63 1.29
N SER A 147 7.88 15.57 0.67
CA SER A 147 7.04 14.62 -0.10
C SER A 147 6.09 13.82 0.79
N GLY A 148 6.45 13.59 2.06
CA GLY A 148 5.74 12.69 2.97
C GLY A 148 6.11 11.22 2.81
N LEU A 149 6.84 10.84 1.76
CA LEU A 149 7.17 9.44 1.46
C LEU A 149 8.03 8.77 2.53
N SER A 150 8.85 9.53 3.26
CA SER A 150 9.74 9.00 4.29
C SER A 150 9.04 8.65 5.60
N ALA A 151 7.78 9.06 5.78
CA ALA A 151 7.02 8.79 7.02
C ALA A 151 6.82 7.29 7.31
N ILE A 152 6.65 6.45 6.26
CA ILE A 152 6.53 5.00 6.43
C ILE A 152 7.80 4.40 7.04
N ALA A 153 8.96 4.88 6.60
CA ALA A 153 10.23 4.43 7.14
C ALA A 153 10.39 4.81 8.62
N ALA A 154 9.92 6.02 9.01
CA ALA A 154 9.93 6.44 10.41
C ALA A 154 9.00 5.57 11.29
N VAL A 155 7.81 5.20 10.82
CA VAL A 155 6.92 4.25 11.51
C VAL A 155 7.59 2.88 11.67
N SER A 156 8.19 2.34 10.60
CA SER A 156 8.90 1.06 10.67
C SER A 156 10.07 1.10 11.65
N TYR A 157 10.85 2.18 11.62
CA TYR A 157 11.96 2.38 12.54
C TYR A 157 11.50 2.36 14.00
N SER A 158 10.44 3.09 14.33
CA SER A 158 9.82 3.06 15.68
C SER A 158 9.47 1.62 16.10
N LEU A 159 8.78 0.88 15.23
CA LEU A 159 8.34 -0.48 15.49
C LEU A 159 9.51 -1.45 15.69
N GLU A 160 10.57 -1.34 14.87
CA GLU A 160 11.75 -2.19 14.97
C GLU A 160 12.57 -1.90 16.23
N GLN A 161 12.71 -0.63 16.60
CA GLN A 161 13.32 -0.23 17.89
C GLN A 161 12.53 -0.76 19.08
N SER A 162 11.23 -0.98 18.92
CA SER A 162 10.36 -1.58 19.94
C SER A 162 10.31 -3.11 19.90
N GLY A 163 11.07 -3.76 19.00
CA GLY A 163 11.22 -5.20 18.92
C GLY A 163 10.35 -5.91 17.87
N SER A 164 9.67 -5.17 16.98
CA SER A 164 9.03 -5.76 15.82
C SER A 164 10.05 -6.26 14.82
N LYS A 165 9.69 -7.32 14.09
CA LYS A 165 10.46 -7.81 12.93
C LYS A 165 9.62 -7.56 11.68
N ILE A 166 10.03 -6.59 10.88
CA ILE A 166 9.39 -6.25 9.62
C ILE A 166 10.29 -6.74 8.49
N SER A 167 9.74 -7.54 7.57
CA SER A 167 10.52 -8.05 6.44
C SER A 167 10.87 -6.93 5.46
N ASP A 168 12.04 -7.00 4.83
CA ASP A 168 12.43 -6.03 3.79
C ASP A 168 11.45 -6.06 2.62
N GLU A 169 10.85 -7.22 2.31
CA GLU A 169 9.82 -7.35 1.29
C GLU A 169 8.59 -6.48 1.61
N ASN A 170 8.09 -6.50 2.86
CA ASN A 170 6.98 -5.66 3.29
C ASN A 170 7.32 -4.17 3.22
N LYS A 171 8.53 -3.80 3.65
CA LYS A 171 9.02 -2.42 3.58
C LYS A 171 9.05 -1.91 2.15
N ILE A 172 9.64 -2.71 1.24
CA ILE A 172 9.74 -2.36 -0.18
C ILE A 172 8.36 -2.26 -0.82
N LEU A 173 7.45 -3.21 -0.57
CA LEU A 173 6.09 -3.19 -1.14
C LEU A 173 5.29 -2.00 -0.63
N ALA A 174 5.35 -1.69 0.66
CA ALA A 174 4.65 -0.54 1.24
C ALA A 174 5.17 0.79 0.65
N GLN A 175 6.48 0.92 0.46
CA GLN A 175 7.07 2.12 -0.13
C GLN A 175 6.76 2.24 -1.63
N GLU A 176 6.83 1.14 -2.39
CA GLU A 176 6.46 1.12 -3.81
C GLU A 176 4.98 1.50 -3.98
N GLU A 177 4.09 1.01 -3.11
CA GLU A 177 2.68 1.39 -3.11
C GLU A 177 2.51 2.89 -2.88
N LEU A 178 3.10 3.42 -1.80
CA LEU A 178 2.98 4.85 -1.49
C LEU A 178 3.51 5.72 -2.63
N SER A 179 4.68 5.38 -3.17
CA SER A 179 5.30 6.12 -4.27
C SER A 179 4.46 6.05 -5.55
N LEU A 180 3.84 4.90 -5.83
CA LEU A 180 2.95 4.73 -6.98
C LEU A 180 1.67 5.56 -6.83
N LEU A 181 1.03 5.52 -5.66
CA LEU A 181 -0.15 6.33 -5.35
C LEU A 181 0.15 7.82 -5.44
N ALA A 182 1.28 8.27 -4.88
CA ALA A 182 1.75 9.65 -4.95
C ALA A 182 1.95 10.11 -6.40
N ALA A 183 2.63 9.30 -7.22
CA ALA A 183 2.87 9.62 -8.63
C ALA A 183 1.56 9.72 -9.43
N ILE A 184 0.62 8.79 -9.21
CA ILE A 184 -0.70 8.83 -9.86
C ILE A 184 -1.47 10.07 -9.40
N TYR A 185 -1.49 10.37 -8.12
CA TYR A 185 -2.17 11.53 -7.56
C TYR A 185 -1.61 12.83 -8.12
N LYS A 186 -0.30 13.03 -8.09
CA LYS A 186 0.39 14.23 -8.58
C LYS A 186 0.04 14.55 -10.04
N GLU A 187 -0.06 13.52 -10.90
CA GLU A 187 -0.37 13.71 -12.32
C GLU A 187 -1.87 13.89 -12.59
N ASN A 188 -2.76 13.46 -11.68
CA ASN A 188 -4.19 13.37 -11.97
C ASN A 188 -5.08 14.23 -11.04
N ALA A 189 -4.61 14.72 -9.90
CA ALA A 189 -5.40 15.42 -8.88
C ALA A 189 -6.20 16.62 -9.42
N ARG A 190 -5.76 17.24 -10.53
CA ARG A 190 -6.44 18.38 -11.16
C ARG A 190 -7.46 17.98 -12.23
N LYS A 191 -7.61 16.69 -12.55
CA LYS A 191 -8.57 16.21 -13.54
C LYS A 191 -9.94 16.05 -12.90
N ASN A 192 -10.99 16.57 -13.53
CA ASN A 192 -12.37 16.55 -13.02
C ASN A 192 -12.93 15.14 -12.81
N ASN A 193 -12.41 14.14 -13.52
CA ASN A 193 -12.84 12.73 -13.44
C ASN A 193 -11.93 11.88 -12.55
N PHE A 194 -11.00 12.49 -11.82
CA PHE A 194 -10.13 11.81 -10.88
C PHE A 194 -10.60 12.05 -9.44
N HIS A 195 -10.74 10.99 -8.67
CA HIS A 195 -11.06 11.01 -7.25
C HIS A 195 -10.06 10.15 -6.50
N GLU A 196 -9.37 10.74 -5.56
CA GLU A 196 -8.34 10.08 -4.76
C GLU A 196 -8.90 8.91 -3.95
N ASP A 197 -10.06 9.09 -3.30
CA ASP A 197 -10.72 8.05 -2.52
C ASP A 197 -11.00 6.81 -3.36
N LYS A 198 -11.45 7.00 -4.62
CA LYS A 198 -11.68 5.91 -5.56
C LYS A 198 -10.40 5.18 -5.92
N LEU A 199 -9.28 5.91 -6.09
CA LEU A 199 -7.98 5.30 -6.34
C LEU A 199 -7.52 4.45 -5.14
N ASN A 200 -7.63 4.99 -3.93
CA ASN A 200 -7.25 4.28 -2.72
C ASN A 200 -8.05 2.99 -2.54
N VAL A 201 -9.37 3.03 -2.75
CA VAL A 201 -10.24 1.85 -2.66
C VAL A 201 -9.97 0.86 -3.80
N ALA A 202 -9.74 1.33 -5.03
CA ALA A 202 -9.37 0.48 -6.16
C ALA A 202 -8.07 -0.30 -5.88
N VAL A 203 -7.04 0.37 -5.33
CA VAL A 203 -5.78 -0.29 -4.97
C VAL A 203 -5.98 -1.30 -3.84
N ILE A 204 -6.85 -1.03 -2.86
CA ILE A 204 -7.21 -2.03 -1.85
C ILE A 204 -7.86 -3.26 -2.50
N ASP A 205 -8.77 -3.10 -3.43
CA ASP A 205 -9.39 -4.24 -4.13
C ASP A 205 -8.38 -5.02 -4.97
N LEU A 206 -7.44 -4.35 -5.64
CA LEU A 206 -6.32 -5.01 -6.32
C LEU A 206 -5.50 -5.87 -5.35
N LYS A 207 -5.20 -5.35 -4.17
CA LYS A 207 -4.46 -6.07 -3.13
C LYS A 207 -5.23 -7.28 -2.61
N ILE A 208 -6.51 -7.13 -2.32
CA ILE A 208 -7.37 -8.24 -1.87
C ILE A 208 -7.44 -9.32 -2.95
N ALA A 209 -7.64 -8.94 -4.21
CA ALA A 209 -7.70 -9.88 -5.32
C ALA A 209 -6.35 -10.60 -5.55
N ALA A 210 -5.23 -9.87 -5.48
CA ALA A 210 -3.89 -10.43 -5.60
C ALA A 210 -3.62 -11.50 -4.54
N LEU A 211 -3.91 -11.18 -3.27
CA LEU A 211 -3.66 -12.10 -2.15
C LEU A 211 -4.60 -13.32 -2.16
N LYS A 212 -5.85 -13.16 -2.61
CA LYS A 212 -6.78 -14.28 -2.76
C LYS A 212 -6.45 -15.14 -3.99
N GLY A 213 -6.11 -14.51 -5.11
CA GLY A 213 -5.79 -15.19 -6.36
C GLY A 213 -4.54 -16.05 -6.28
N SER A 214 -3.55 -15.64 -5.49
CA SER A 214 -2.32 -16.40 -5.26
C SER A 214 -2.54 -17.71 -4.47
N ASN A 215 -3.66 -17.83 -3.77
CA ASN A 215 -4.04 -19.03 -3.02
C ASN A 215 -4.88 -20.02 -3.85
N GLN A 216 -5.07 -19.78 -5.15
CA GLN A 216 -5.75 -20.70 -6.06
C GLN A 216 -4.77 -21.70 -6.68
N ASP A 217 -5.27 -22.86 -7.11
CA ASP A 217 -4.46 -23.91 -7.75
C ASP A 217 -3.83 -23.46 -9.08
N LYS A 218 -4.40 -22.43 -9.71
CA LYS A 218 -3.89 -21.85 -10.96
C LYS A 218 -3.08 -20.58 -10.69
N LYS A 219 -1.81 -20.59 -11.04
CA LYS A 219 -0.96 -19.39 -10.99
C LYS A 219 -1.44 -18.34 -11.98
N LEU A 220 -1.69 -17.12 -11.51
CA LEU A 220 -2.08 -15.99 -12.33
C LEU A 220 -0.91 -15.54 -13.22
N GLU A 221 -1.19 -15.28 -14.48
CA GLU A 221 -0.25 -14.74 -15.45
C GLU A 221 -0.37 -13.22 -15.57
N LYS A 222 0.59 -12.57 -16.21
CA LYS A 222 0.57 -11.11 -16.41
C LYS A 222 -0.71 -10.61 -17.08
N LYS A 223 -1.26 -11.36 -18.04
CA LYS A 223 -2.53 -11.03 -18.71
C LYS A 223 -3.72 -11.02 -17.77
N ASP A 224 -3.72 -11.88 -16.74
CA ASP A 224 -4.81 -11.95 -15.76
C ASP A 224 -4.78 -10.73 -14.87
N PHE A 225 -3.59 -10.29 -14.44
CA PHE A 225 -3.43 -9.03 -13.72
C PHE A 225 -3.80 -7.81 -14.57
N GLN A 226 -3.50 -7.80 -15.88
CA GLN A 226 -3.93 -6.73 -16.77
C GLN A 226 -5.46 -6.60 -16.82
N LYS A 227 -6.16 -7.72 -17.02
CA LYS A 227 -7.63 -7.76 -17.03
C LYS A 227 -8.20 -7.30 -15.68
N LEU A 228 -7.63 -7.79 -14.57
CA LEU A 228 -8.05 -7.44 -13.21
C LEU A 228 -7.93 -5.92 -12.96
N VAL A 229 -6.76 -5.34 -13.27
CA VAL A 229 -6.52 -3.90 -13.08
C VAL A 229 -7.47 -3.08 -13.95
N THR A 230 -7.62 -3.40 -15.23
CA THR A 230 -8.54 -2.70 -16.13
C THR A 230 -9.96 -2.71 -15.56
N ARG A 231 -10.45 -3.87 -15.16
CA ARG A 231 -11.80 -4.01 -14.63
C ARG A 231 -12.03 -3.24 -13.32
N ILE A 232 -11.06 -3.27 -12.41
CA ILE A 232 -11.16 -2.51 -11.16
C ILE A 232 -11.14 -1.01 -11.45
N LEU A 233 -10.28 -0.52 -12.35
CA LEU A 233 -10.29 0.88 -12.76
C LEU A 233 -11.62 1.31 -13.40
N GLU A 234 -12.24 0.45 -14.21
CA GLU A 234 -13.58 0.67 -14.76
C GLU A 234 -14.65 0.72 -13.67
N THR A 235 -14.64 -0.24 -12.74
CA THR A 235 -15.57 -0.30 -11.60
C THR A 235 -15.56 1.00 -10.80
N TYR A 236 -14.38 1.56 -10.55
CA TYR A 236 -14.23 2.81 -9.81
C TYR A 236 -14.24 4.06 -10.69
N GLN A 237 -14.57 3.93 -11.98
CA GLN A 237 -14.68 5.04 -12.94
C GLN A 237 -13.37 5.84 -13.09
N LEU A 238 -12.24 5.15 -13.03
CA LEU A 238 -10.89 5.72 -13.11
C LEU A 238 -10.23 5.54 -14.48
N ASN A 239 -10.83 4.75 -15.39
CA ASN A 239 -10.29 4.39 -16.71
C ASN A 239 -10.05 5.59 -17.64
N GLY A 240 -10.72 6.72 -17.44
CA GLY A 240 -10.48 7.96 -18.20
C GLY A 240 -9.46 8.91 -17.56
N ALA A 241 -9.08 8.67 -16.31
CA ALA A 241 -8.14 9.51 -15.57
C ALA A 241 -6.72 8.88 -15.52
N ILE A 242 -6.65 7.55 -15.35
CA ILE A 242 -5.41 6.78 -15.24
C ILE A 242 -4.84 6.49 -16.62
N THR A 243 -3.56 6.81 -16.84
CA THR A 243 -2.86 6.58 -18.12
C THR A 243 -2.46 5.11 -18.28
N ASP A 244 -2.17 4.68 -19.53
CA ASP A 244 -1.68 3.32 -19.82
C ASP A 244 -0.36 3.01 -19.07
N LYS A 245 0.52 4.00 -18.91
CA LYS A 245 1.75 3.87 -18.12
C LYS A 245 1.43 3.56 -16.65
N GLN A 246 0.52 4.31 -16.05
CA GLN A 246 0.09 4.12 -14.66
C GLN A 246 -0.66 2.78 -14.48
N THR A 247 -1.51 2.41 -15.44
CA THR A 247 -2.17 1.09 -15.48
C THR A 247 -1.14 -0.04 -15.46
N LYS A 248 -0.09 0.06 -16.30
CA LYS A 248 1.01 -0.92 -16.30
C LYS A 248 1.74 -0.98 -14.96
N GLN A 249 1.98 0.16 -14.31
CA GLN A 249 2.61 0.20 -12.98
C GLN A 249 1.72 -0.47 -11.92
N LEU A 250 0.40 -0.26 -11.96
CA LEU A 250 -0.56 -0.97 -11.10
C LEU A 250 -0.54 -2.49 -11.36
N VAL A 251 -0.45 -2.93 -12.61
CA VAL A 251 -0.32 -4.35 -12.97
C VAL A 251 0.96 -4.95 -12.38
N ASP A 252 2.09 -4.27 -12.56
CA ASP A 252 3.39 -4.74 -12.07
C ASP A 252 3.41 -4.80 -10.53
N PHE A 253 2.85 -3.80 -9.83
CA PHE A 253 2.69 -3.80 -8.38
C PHE A 253 1.79 -4.94 -7.90
N THR A 254 0.61 -5.11 -8.50
CA THR A 254 -0.37 -6.15 -8.14
C THR A 254 0.23 -7.54 -8.32
N SER A 255 0.96 -7.78 -9.41
CA SER A 255 1.67 -9.03 -9.68
C SER A 255 2.78 -9.29 -8.65
N LYS A 256 3.54 -8.26 -8.26
CA LYS A 256 4.55 -8.36 -7.19
C LYS A 256 3.93 -8.79 -5.87
N LEU A 257 2.85 -8.13 -5.48
CA LEU A 257 2.15 -8.43 -4.24
C LEU A 257 1.61 -9.88 -4.22
N ALA A 258 1.02 -10.33 -5.33
CA ALA A 258 0.53 -11.71 -5.47
C ALA A 258 1.62 -12.77 -5.31
N ASN A 259 2.85 -12.46 -5.71
CA ASN A 259 4.00 -13.36 -5.61
C ASN A 259 4.84 -13.16 -4.33
N SER A 260 4.42 -12.25 -3.44
CA SER A 260 5.10 -11.98 -2.17
C SER A 260 4.70 -12.98 -1.08
N LYS A 261 5.46 -13.01 0.01
CA LYS A 261 5.11 -13.82 1.20
C LYS A 261 3.87 -13.31 1.93
N LEU A 262 3.39 -12.10 1.63
CA LEU A 262 2.16 -11.54 2.18
C LEU A 262 0.90 -12.33 1.78
N ASN A 263 0.96 -13.12 0.70
CA ASN A 263 -0.18 -13.92 0.23
C ASN A 263 -0.67 -14.97 1.25
N SER A 264 0.16 -15.38 2.19
CA SER A 264 -0.21 -16.33 3.25
C SER A 264 -0.88 -15.69 4.46
N ASP A 265 -0.97 -14.35 4.53
CA ASP A 265 -1.50 -13.63 5.68
C ASP A 265 -3.01 -13.35 5.56
N LYS A 266 -3.80 -14.18 6.25
CA LYS A 266 -5.26 -14.02 6.30
C LYS A 266 -5.72 -12.76 7.05
N ASN A 267 -4.93 -12.26 8.02
CA ASN A 267 -5.25 -11.05 8.77
C ASN A 267 -5.10 -9.81 7.89
N LEU A 268 -4.11 -9.81 7.01
CA LEU A 268 -3.89 -8.71 6.08
C LEU A 268 -5.10 -8.45 5.17
N VAL A 269 -5.69 -9.50 4.60
CA VAL A 269 -6.93 -9.37 3.80
C VAL A 269 -8.08 -8.80 4.64
N LYS A 270 -8.19 -9.19 5.92
CA LYS A 270 -9.20 -8.65 6.83
C LYS A 270 -8.95 -7.16 7.11
N SER A 271 -7.70 -6.76 7.31
CA SER A 271 -7.32 -5.36 7.54
C SER A 271 -7.60 -4.50 6.31
N PHE A 272 -7.30 -4.99 5.11
CA PHE A 272 -7.66 -4.29 3.86
C PHE A 272 -9.18 -4.11 3.71
N LYS A 273 -9.98 -5.13 4.02
CA LYS A 273 -11.44 -5.01 3.95
C LYS A 273 -11.97 -3.96 4.95
N ALA A 274 -11.43 -3.94 6.16
CA ALA A 274 -11.82 -2.96 7.18
C ALA A 274 -11.41 -1.55 6.76
N LEU A 275 -10.20 -1.36 6.21
CA LEU A 275 -9.73 -0.08 5.69
C LEU A 275 -10.59 0.40 4.51
N LYS A 276 -10.91 -0.50 3.55
CA LYS A 276 -11.81 -0.20 2.42
C LYS A 276 -13.14 0.36 2.92
N GLN A 277 -13.77 -0.32 3.86
CA GLN A 277 -15.06 0.08 4.40
C GLN A 277 -14.98 1.46 5.06
N ASP A 278 -13.94 1.72 5.86
CA ASP A 278 -13.74 3.00 6.55
C ASP A 278 -13.51 4.16 5.55
N ILE A 279 -12.76 3.95 4.46
CA ILE A 279 -12.56 4.98 3.42
C ILE A 279 -13.90 5.26 2.72
N ILE A 280 -14.65 4.24 2.34
CA ILE A 280 -15.95 4.40 1.66
C ILE A 280 -16.94 5.15 2.56
N GLU A 281 -17.02 4.81 3.85
CA GLU A 281 -17.91 5.50 4.80
C GLU A 281 -17.54 6.97 4.97
N LYS A 282 -16.25 7.30 5.00
CA LYS A 282 -15.76 8.68 5.12
C LYS A 282 -15.95 9.51 3.85
N ALA A 283 -15.78 8.89 2.68
CA ALA A 283 -15.90 9.54 1.39
C ALA A 283 -17.37 9.79 0.96
N GLY A 284 -18.35 9.17 1.63
CA GLY A 284 -19.77 9.42 1.45
C GLY A 284 -20.24 9.28 0.01
N ASP A 285 -20.75 10.37 -0.57
CA ASP A 285 -21.40 10.37 -1.89
C ASP A 285 -20.49 9.99 -3.07
N SER A 286 -19.18 10.01 -2.91
CA SER A 286 -18.21 9.64 -3.96
C SER A 286 -18.42 8.22 -4.50
N PHE A 287 -19.04 7.33 -3.71
CA PHE A 287 -19.26 5.93 -4.03
C PHE A 287 -20.74 5.56 -4.32
N ASN A 288 -21.68 6.50 -4.28
CA ASN A 288 -23.12 6.19 -4.43
C ASN A 288 -23.49 5.50 -5.76
N THR A 289 -22.69 5.71 -6.82
CA THR A 289 -22.91 5.10 -8.15
C THR A 289 -22.03 3.88 -8.40
N ILE A 290 -21.28 3.43 -7.41
CA ILE A 290 -20.27 2.36 -7.56
C ILE A 290 -20.72 1.14 -6.74
N ASP A 291 -20.71 -0.04 -7.37
CA ASP A 291 -20.87 -1.29 -6.64
C ASP A 291 -19.58 -1.62 -5.87
N THR A 292 -19.51 -1.17 -4.61
CA THR A 292 -18.38 -1.42 -3.73
C THR A 292 -18.45 -2.79 -3.03
N LYS A 293 -19.56 -3.52 -3.18
CA LYS A 293 -19.80 -4.82 -2.54
C LYS A 293 -19.48 -6.01 -3.45
N HIS A 294 -18.98 -5.75 -4.66
CA HIS A 294 -18.59 -6.82 -5.57
C HIS A 294 -17.56 -7.77 -4.90
N ASP A 295 -17.74 -9.05 -5.13
CA ASP A 295 -16.76 -10.03 -4.67
C ASP A 295 -15.53 -9.96 -5.59
N THR A 296 -14.39 -9.55 -5.03
CA THR A 296 -13.11 -9.51 -5.76
C THR A 296 -12.72 -10.88 -6.34
N GLU A 297 -13.26 -11.98 -5.80
CA GLU A 297 -13.05 -13.32 -6.33
C GLU A 297 -13.85 -13.56 -7.62
N SER A 298 -15.06 -12.99 -7.73
CA SER A 298 -15.82 -13.03 -8.99
C SER A 298 -15.11 -12.28 -10.11
N LEU A 299 -14.42 -11.18 -9.79
CA LEU A 299 -13.64 -10.41 -10.76
C LEU A 299 -12.48 -11.23 -11.36
N LEU A 300 -11.88 -12.15 -10.59
CA LEU A 300 -10.85 -13.05 -11.09
C LEU A 300 -11.44 -14.16 -11.98
N LYS A 301 -12.60 -14.74 -11.62
CA LYS A 301 -13.26 -15.84 -12.37
C LYS A 301 -13.86 -15.35 -13.70
N GLU A 302 -14.49 -14.17 -13.69
CA GLU A 302 -15.06 -13.58 -14.92
C GLU A 302 -13.99 -13.09 -15.89
N SER A 303 -12.73 -12.90 -15.45
CA SER A 303 -11.61 -12.57 -16.34
C SER A 303 -11.33 -13.66 -17.38
N ASP A 304 -11.71 -14.91 -17.10
CA ASP A 304 -11.56 -16.01 -18.05
C ASP A 304 -12.54 -15.93 -19.23
N ASN A 305 -13.65 -15.20 -19.11
CA ASN A 305 -14.71 -15.08 -20.12
C ASN A 305 -14.73 -13.76 -20.91
N LEU A 306 -13.87 -12.80 -20.59
CA LEU A 306 -13.79 -11.56 -21.34
C LEU A 306 -13.04 -11.79 -22.66
N PRO A 307 -13.67 -11.52 -23.84
CA PRO A 307 -12.92 -11.49 -25.08
C PRO A 307 -11.84 -10.40 -24.95
N LEU A 308 -10.61 -10.76 -25.33
CA LEU A 308 -9.54 -9.79 -25.58
C LEU A 308 -9.99 -8.89 -26.73
N TYR A 309 -10.76 -7.85 -26.44
CA TYR A 309 -10.91 -6.75 -27.39
C TYR A 309 -9.52 -6.11 -27.47
N PRO A 310 -8.90 -6.18 -28.64
CA PRO A 310 -7.57 -5.59 -28.77
C PRO A 310 -7.73 -4.09 -28.53
N MET A 311 -6.95 -3.54 -27.61
CA MET A 311 -6.76 -2.08 -27.45
C MET A 311 -6.29 -1.38 -28.75
N ILE A 312 -6.07 -2.16 -29.81
CA ILE A 312 -5.78 -1.74 -31.19
C ILE A 312 -6.98 -1.01 -31.81
N GLY A 313 -8.23 -1.23 -31.34
CA GLY A 313 -9.43 -0.62 -31.95
C GLY A 313 -9.55 0.88 -31.72
N LEU A 314 -9.17 1.40 -30.56
CA LEU A 314 -9.28 2.83 -30.26
C LEU A 314 -8.22 3.65 -31.00
N GLY A 315 -7.01 3.15 -31.11
CA GLY A 315 -5.93 3.80 -31.87
C GLY A 315 -6.24 3.87 -33.38
N LEU A 316 -6.86 2.82 -33.93
CA LEU A 316 -7.26 2.80 -35.35
C LEU A 316 -8.44 3.76 -35.66
N LEU A 317 -9.39 3.90 -34.73
CA LEU A 317 -10.49 4.85 -34.89
C LEU A 317 -10.01 6.31 -34.81
N ILE A 318 -9.02 6.61 -33.96
CA ILE A 318 -8.39 7.94 -33.87
C ILE A 318 -7.59 8.23 -35.16
N LEU A 319 -6.83 7.26 -35.67
CA LEU A 319 -6.07 7.41 -36.92
C LEU A 319 -6.99 7.56 -38.13
N LEU A 320 -8.11 6.84 -38.18
CA LEU A 320 -9.14 7.01 -39.22
C LEU A 320 -9.83 8.36 -39.10
N GLY A 321 -10.12 8.85 -37.89
CA GLY A 321 -10.69 10.19 -37.66
C GLY A 321 -9.75 11.31 -38.11
N ILE A 322 -8.47 11.22 -37.81
CA ILE A 322 -7.45 12.18 -38.25
C ILE A 322 -7.26 12.11 -39.75
N GLY A 323 -7.24 10.90 -40.35
CA GLY A 323 -7.14 10.71 -41.81
C GLY A 323 -8.32 11.32 -42.56
N LEU A 324 -9.55 11.13 -42.06
CA LEU A 324 -10.76 11.74 -42.66
C LEU A 324 -10.78 13.26 -42.50
N MET A 325 -10.35 13.80 -41.38
CA MET A 325 -10.22 15.25 -41.18
C MET A 325 -9.17 15.86 -42.13
N SER A 326 -7.98 15.24 -42.25
CA SER A 326 -6.95 15.69 -43.20
C SER A 326 -7.42 15.64 -44.64
N TYR A 327 -8.15 14.57 -45.02
CA TYR A 327 -8.71 14.42 -46.37
C TYR A 327 -9.78 15.53 -46.64
N HIS A 328 -10.63 15.82 -45.68
CA HIS A 328 -11.63 16.88 -45.82
C HIS A 328 -10.99 18.28 -45.95
N VAL A 329 -9.98 18.58 -45.13
CA VAL A 329 -9.25 19.85 -45.20
C VAL A 329 -8.54 20.00 -46.53
N HIS A 330 -7.87 18.95 -47.01
CA HIS A 330 -7.14 18.98 -48.28
C HIS A 330 -8.10 19.18 -49.48
N ARG A 331 -9.27 18.55 -49.44
CA ARG A 331 -10.30 18.69 -50.48
C ARG A 331 -10.94 20.05 -50.52
N HIS A 332 -11.04 20.73 -49.39
CA HIS A 332 -11.51 22.14 -49.34
C HIS A 332 -10.46 23.14 -49.82
N GLN A 333 -9.19 22.90 -49.57
CA GLN A 333 -8.11 23.77 -50.08
C GLN A 333 -7.94 23.66 -51.63
N THR A 334 -8.09 22.43 -52.17
CA THR A 334 -8.00 22.20 -53.63
C THR A 334 -9.16 22.86 -54.41
N LYS A 335 -10.32 22.98 -53.80
CA LYS A 335 -11.46 23.70 -54.41
C LYS A 335 -11.30 25.22 -54.37
N ARG A 336 -10.57 25.76 -53.39
CA ARG A 336 -10.33 27.22 -53.21
C ARG A 336 -9.28 27.78 -54.17
N ASN A 337 -8.36 26.92 -54.66
CA ASN A 337 -7.31 27.28 -55.59
C ASN A 337 -7.69 27.12 -57.05
N LYS A 338 -8.96 26.80 -57.38
CA LYS A 338 -9.50 26.67 -58.73
C LYS A 338 -10.58 27.70 -59.06
N LEU A 339 -10.74 28.72 -58.25
CA LEU A 339 -11.49 29.97 -58.48
C LEU A 339 -10.56 31.15 -58.49
#